data_7a8bf290b7c9e20a4ffc2949b85ddb6a
#
_entry.id   7a8bf290b7c9e20a4ffc2949b85ddb6a
#
_cell.length_a   1.000
_cell.length_b   1.000
_cell.length_c   1.000
_cell.angle_alpha   90.00
_cell.angle_beta   90.00
_cell.angle_gamma   90.00
#
_symmetry.space_group_name_H-M   'P 1'
#
loop_
_entity.id
_entity.type
_entity.pdbx_description
1 polymer ?
#
loop_
_entity_poly.entity_id
_entity_poly.type
_entity_poly.pdbx_seq_one_letter_code
_entity_poly.pdbx_strand_id
1 'polypeptide(L)'
;MRRRNRLWFRQRRTRNKRPDRHEGQGHNGTALFVYPSLTRTGIMEKDCIPHATSPLATWLSYLENLHSKTIDMGLERVSRVAATLQVQKPAPFVFTVAGTNGKGTTCRTLEAILMASGLRVGVYSSPHLVRYTERVRIQGAELSESDHTASFSAIESARGDTSLTYFEYGTLSALWLFTQSALDVVILEVGLGGRLDATNLVDCDVAVITSIALDHTDWLGPDRESIGREKAGVFRAGKPAIVGEPDMPASIAAVAQEKGALLARRGVDWDYQANETGWHFRDARGELRDLPLPHVPQPNAATALAAIRASQLAVSDAAIRQGIAQALLPGRFQCVSESPRVILDVAHNPHAAAYLASQMQRLPAGGKVLAVIGMLHDKDIAGTLACLEPVVDSWYCAPLEGPRGATAEQLTAHLKQGERYQSVVQAWDAAMAQAQPQDTVLVCGSFHTVAHVMEAMDARRRGGE
;
A
#
# COMPACT_ATOMS: atom_id res chain seq x y z
N MET A 1 -11.51 37.22 26.11
CA MET A 1 -10.36 37.13 27.06
C MET A 1 -9.49 35.99 26.60
N ARG A 2 -8.38 36.39 25.99
CA ARG A 2 -6.96 36.10 26.29
C ARG A 2 -6.54 34.67 26.02
N ARG A 3 -5.80 34.45 24.87
CA ARG A 3 -4.34 34.53 24.67
C ARG A 3 -3.57 33.36 25.35
N ARG A 4 -2.99 32.50 24.56
CA ARG A 4 -1.55 32.20 24.22
C ARG A 4 -1.45 30.71 23.96
N ASN A 5 -0.93 30.21 22.84
CA ASN A 5 0.48 30.13 22.51
C ASN A 5 0.64 29.90 20.99
N ARG A 6 1.16 30.90 20.33
CA ARG A 6 1.92 30.74 19.07
C ARG A 6 3.37 30.97 19.45
N LEU A 7 4.23 30.04 19.14
CA LEU A 7 5.68 30.26 18.92
C LEU A 7 6.33 28.89 18.76
N TRP A 8 6.74 28.64 17.52
CA TRP A 8 7.97 27.93 17.15
C TRP A 8 7.99 27.78 15.62
N PHE A 9 8.31 28.88 14.95
CA PHE A 9 8.97 28.88 13.63
C PHE A 9 9.54 30.28 13.43
N ARG A 10 10.82 30.45 13.73
CA ARG A 10 11.62 31.55 13.20
C ARG A 10 13.04 31.07 12.91
N GLN A 11 13.38 31.21 11.65
CA GLN A 11 14.67 31.10 11.01
C GLN A 11 15.84 31.66 11.84
N ARG A 12 16.97 30.97 11.82
CA ARG A 12 18.30 31.61 11.87
C ARG A 12 19.17 31.10 10.73
N ARG A 13 19.35 31.95 9.74
CA ARG A 13 20.53 31.93 8.88
C ARG A 13 21.69 32.49 9.66
N THR A 14 22.81 31.79 9.72
CA THR A 14 24.14 32.43 9.89
C THR A 14 25.15 31.71 9.01
N ARG A 15 26.00 32.55 8.44
CA ARG A 15 27.02 32.31 7.40
C ARG A 15 28.28 31.64 7.93
N ASN A 16 28.90 30.85 7.05
CA ASN A 16 30.31 30.73 6.70
C ASN A 16 31.39 30.52 7.77
N LYS A 17 32.17 29.46 7.59
CA LYS A 17 33.60 29.51 7.20
C LYS A 17 34.12 28.10 6.93
N ARG A 18 34.75 27.92 5.76
CA ARG A 18 35.68 26.82 5.49
C ARG A 18 37.01 27.10 6.22
N PRO A 19 37.78 26.06 6.54
CA PRO A 19 39.11 25.96 5.96
C PRO A 19 39.50 24.57 5.41
N ASP A 20 40.29 24.68 4.43
CA ASP A 20 41.31 23.92 3.75
C ASP A 20 41.59 22.44 3.98
N ARG A 21 41.88 21.84 2.84
CA ARG A 21 42.46 20.57 2.40
C ARG A 21 43.59 20.01 3.29
N HIS A 22 43.54 18.69 3.46
CA HIS A 22 44.73 17.83 3.33
C HIS A 22 44.40 16.54 2.65
N GLU A 23 45.23 16.20 1.67
CA GLU A 23 45.25 14.98 0.88
C GLU A 23 45.66 13.77 1.71
N GLY A 24 45.11 12.58 1.41
CA GLY A 24 45.56 11.31 1.98
C GLY A 24 44.88 10.12 1.34
N GLN A 25 45.53 9.60 0.37
CA GLN A 25 45.49 8.28 -0.31
C GLN A 25 44.54 7.20 0.23
N GLY A 26 43.87 6.60 -0.75
CA GLY A 26 43.11 5.42 -0.97
C GLY A 26 43.23 4.22 -0.02
N HIS A 27 42.06 3.59 0.10
CA HIS A 27 41.98 2.11 0.08
C HIS A 27 40.58 1.70 -0.36
N ASN A 28 40.53 0.88 -1.40
CA ASN A 28 39.36 0.14 -1.83
C ASN A 28 38.87 -0.77 -0.69
N GLY A 29 37.62 -0.61 -0.30
CA GLY A 29 36.96 -1.49 0.66
C GLY A 29 35.51 -1.68 0.23
N THR A 30 35.27 -2.76 -0.51
CA THR A 30 33.94 -3.32 -0.77
C THR A 30 33.29 -3.63 0.56
N ALA A 31 32.30 -2.87 0.96
CA ALA A 31 31.51 -3.16 2.16
C ALA A 31 30.50 -4.28 1.81
N LEU A 32 30.92 -5.53 2.07
CA LEU A 32 29.98 -6.63 2.26
C LEU A 32 29.19 -6.35 3.53
N PHE A 33 27.89 -6.18 3.43
CA PHE A 33 26.99 -6.28 4.56
C PHE A 33 26.96 -7.74 5.03
N VAL A 34 27.82 -8.08 5.98
CA VAL A 34 27.78 -9.34 6.71
C VAL A 34 26.79 -9.15 7.86
N TYR A 35 25.64 -9.86 7.78
CA TYR A 35 24.78 -10.03 8.94
C TYR A 35 25.53 -10.82 10.02
N PRO A 36 25.60 -10.36 11.28
CA PRO A 36 26.17 -11.15 12.35
C PRO A 36 25.28 -12.36 12.64
N SER A 37 25.83 -13.55 12.57
CA SER A 37 25.23 -14.79 13.02
C SER A 37 24.88 -14.70 14.51
N LEU A 38 23.61 -14.76 14.86
CA LEU A 38 23.11 -14.83 16.22
C LEU A 38 23.47 -16.19 16.86
N THR A 39 24.40 -16.20 17.76
CA THR A 39 24.58 -17.29 18.73
C THR A 39 23.43 -17.22 19.76
N ARG A 40 22.69 -18.33 19.87
CA ARG A 40 21.67 -18.55 20.89
C ARG A 40 22.29 -18.49 22.30
N THR A 41 22.06 -17.39 23.01
CA THR A 41 21.98 -17.38 24.47
C THR A 41 21.00 -16.29 24.87
N GLY A 42 19.83 -16.75 25.33
CA GLY A 42 18.75 -15.87 25.74
C GLY A 42 19.07 -15.10 27.00
N ILE A 43 19.22 -13.82 26.88
CA ILE A 43 18.78 -12.77 27.81
C ILE A 43 18.73 -11.53 26.91
N MET A 44 17.52 -11.08 26.55
CA MET A 44 17.36 -9.76 25.94
C MET A 44 17.75 -8.74 26.98
N GLU A 45 18.87 -8.06 26.76
CA GLU A 45 19.20 -6.85 27.49
C GLU A 45 18.05 -5.85 27.33
N LYS A 46 17.46 -5.46 28.45
CA LYS A 46 16.39 -4.45 28.55
C LYS A 46 16.86 -3.03 28.16
N ASP A 47 18.01 -2.87 27.52
CA ASP A 47 18.79 -1.65 27.55
C ASP A 47 18.99 -0.94 26.20
N CYS A 48 18.09 -1.10 25.21
CA CYS A 48 18.19 -0.19 24.06
C CYS A 48 16.83 0.08 23.38
N ILE A 49 15.94 0.77 24.11
CA ILE A 49 14.81 1.45 23.46
C ILE A 49 15.42 2.56 22.60
N PRO A 50 15.14 2.61 21.27
CA PRO A 50 15.67 3.66 20.43
C PRO A 50 15.18 5.05 20.87
N HIS A 51 15.98 6.08 20.63
CA HIS A 51 15.64 7.47 20.93
C HIS A 51 15.09 8.17 19.66
N ALA A 52 14.45 9.33 19.83
CA ALA A 52 13.92 10.12 18.70
C ALA A 52 14.99 10.45 17.63
N THR A 53 16.26 10.48 17.99
CA THR A 53 17.38 10.72 17.08
C THR A 53 18.04 9.44 16.55
N SER A 54 17.56 8.26 16.95
CA SER A 54 18.04 6.99 16.41
C SER A 54 17.63 6.84 14.94
N PRO A 55 18.47 6.19 14.09
CA PRO A 55 18.09 5.94 12.71
C PRO A 55 16.76 5.18 12.58
N LEU A 56 15.99 5.46 11.52
CA LEU A 56 14.72 4.78 11.26
C LEU A 56 14.88 3.26 11.22
N ALA A 57 15.95 2.74 10.60
CA ALA A 57 16.22 1.30 10.53
C ALA A 57 16.37 0.66 11.93
N THR A 58 16.96 1.36 12.90
CA THR A 58 17.07 0.90 14.30
C THR A 58 15.69 0.78 14.94
N TRP A 59 14.81 1.75 14.73
CA TRP A 59 13.43 1.70 15.18
C TRP A 59 12.66 0.54 14.56
N LEU A 60 12.75 0.36 13.24
CA LEU A 60 12.04 -0.72 12.55
C LEU A 60 12.45 -2.10 13.05
N SER A 61 13.76 -2.33 13.26
CA SER A 61 14.27 -3.57 13.85
C SER A 61 13.76 -3.78 15.29
N TYR A 62 13.68 -2.73 16.09
CA TYR A 62 13.10 -2.77 17.43
C TYR A 62 11.61 -3.17 17.39
N LEU A 63 10.83 -2.54 16.49
CA LEU A 63 9.38 -2.78 16.35
C LEU A 63 9.06 -4.20 15.88
N GLU A 64 9.89 -4.80 15.02
CA GLU A 64 9.74 -6.19 14.57
C GLU A 64 9.82 -7.21 15.70
N ASN A 65 10.54 -6.87 16.78
CA ASN A 65 10.79 -7.73 17.93
C ASN A 65 9.99 -7.34 19.19
N LEU A 66 9.22 -6.23 19.13
CA LEU A 66 8.51 -5.70 20.31
C LEU A 66 7.36 -6.59 20.77
N HIS A 67 6.68 -7.26 19.85
CA HIS A 67 5.53 -8.13 20.14
C HIS A 67 5.84 -9.56 19.74
N SER A 68 5.35 -10.51 20.53
CA SER A 68 5.62 -11.96 20.34
C SER A 68 4.95 -12.55 19.08
N LYS A 69 3.93 -11.87 18.54
CA LYS A 69 3.20 -12.28 17.34
C LYS A 69 3.31 -11.20 16.28
N THR A 70 3.56 -11.60 15.03
CA THR A 70 3.56 -10.68 13.89
C THR A 70 2.16 -10.10 13.62
N ILE A 71 1.12 -10.91 13.83
CA ILE A 71 -0.28 -10.53 13.71
C ILE A 71 -0.98 -10.92 15.01
N ASP A 72 -1.60 -9.96 15.66
CA ASP A 72 -2.43 -10.16 16.86
C ASP A 72 -3.64 -9.24 16.77
N MET A 73 -4.73 -9.78 16.21
CA MET A 73 -5.95 -9.02 15.90
C MET A 73 -6.70 -8.65 17.18
N GLY A 74 -7.03 -7.36 17.30
CA GLY A 74 -7.79 -6.82 18.41
C GLY A 74 -7.57 -5.32 18.53
N LEU A 75 -8.54 -4.60 19.12
CA LEU A 75 -8.49 -3.14 19.23
C LEU A 75 -8.13 -2.65 20.64
N GLU A 76 -8.11 -3.51 21.63
CA GLU A 76 -7.96 -3.09 23.04
C GLU A 76 -6.61 -2.44 23.33
N ARG A 77 -5.51 -3.07 22.88
CA ARG A 77 -4.14 -2.57 23.10
C ARG A 77 -3.93 -1.23 22.40
N VAL A 78 -4.21 -1.21 21.09
CA VAL A 78 -4.00 -0.03 20.24
C VAL A 78 -4.91 1.13 20.66
N SER A 79 -6.16 0.86 21.05
CA SER A 79 -7.11 1.88 21.51
C SER A 79 -6.69 2.52 22.85
N ARG A 80 -6.11 1.73 23.77
CA ARG A 80 -5.58 2.25 25.03
C ARG A 80 -4.48 3.27 24.78
N VAL A 81 -3.52 2.93 23.92
CA VAL A 81 -2.40 3.84 23.59
C VAL A 81 -2.90 5.04 22.78
N ALA A 82 -3.81 4.83 21.83
CA ALA A 82 -4.44 5.91 21.06
C ALA A 82 -5.15 6.93 21.95
N ALA A 83 -5.84 6.47 23.02
CA ALA A 83 -6.47 7.34 23.99
C ALA A 83 -5.46 8.20 24.77
N THR A 84 -4.34 7.62 25.17
CA THR A 84 -3.25 8.36 25.83
C THR A 84 -2.65 9.42 24.91
N LEU A 85 -2.48 9.11 23.63
CA LEU A 85 -1.97 10.02 22.60
C LEU A 85 -3.02 11.02 22.08
N GLN A 86 -4.32 10.79 22.36
CA GLN A 86 -5.43 11.58 21.84
C GLN A 86 -5.49 11.62 20.30
N VAL A 87 -5.25 10.51 19.64
CA VAL A 87 -5.14 10.42 18.17
C VAL A 87 -6.36 9.80 17.47
N GLN A 88 -7.46 9.50 18.19
CA GLN A 88 -8.64 8.84 17.63
C GLN A 88 -9.41 9.72 16.61
N LYS A 89 -9.15 11.02 16.56
CA LYS A 89 -9.73 11.93 15.58
C LYS A 89 -8.63 12.67 14.82
N PRO A 90 -7.99 12.02 13.82
CA PRO A 90 -6.82 12.57 13.13
C PRO A 90 -7.12 13.73 12.20
N ALA A 91 -8.39 13.90 11.76
CA ALA A 91 -8.85 14.98 10.92
C ALA A 91 -10.38 15.16 11.09
N PRO A 92 -10.96 16.29 10.61
CA PRO A 92 -12.41 16.50 10.60
C PRO A 92 -13.19 15.46 9.78
N PHE A 93 -12.60 14.91 8.72
CA PHE A 93 -13.20 13.91 7.84
C PHE A 93 -12.27 12.70 7.62
N VAL A 94 -12.82 11.50 7.70
CA VAL A 94 -12.05 10.26 7.57
C VAL A 94 -12.69 9.29 6.59
N PHE A 95 -11.90 8.83 5.60
CA PHE A 95 -12.21 7.66 4.79
C PHE A 95 -11.47 6.44 5.35
N THR A 96 -12.16 5.30 5.45
CA THR A 96 -11.52 4.00 5.73
C THR A 96 -11.75 3.06 4.56
N VAL A 97 -10.66 2.53 4.00
CA VAL A 97 -10.66 1.70 2.79
C VAL A 97 -10.22 0.29 3.12
N ALA A 98 -11.16 -0.65 3.08
CA ALA A 98 -10.97 -2.08 3.20
C ALA A 98 -11.12 -2.77 1.84
N GLY A 99 -10.79 -4.06 1.76
CA GLY A 99 -10.91 -4.87 0.55
C GLY A 99 -9.80 -5.91 0.46
N THR A 100 -9.94 -6.87 -0.44
CA THR A 100 -8.87 -7.82 -0.71
C THR A 100 -7.82 -7.17 -1.59
N ASN A 101 -8.17 -6.73 -2.78
CA ASN A 101 -7.30 -6.03 -3.72
C ASN A 101 -7.81 -4.61 -3.99
N GLY A 102 -6.93 -3.72 -4.47
CA GLY A 102 -7.33 -2.39 -4.91
C GLY A 102 -7.40 -1.31 -3.83
N LYS A 103 -7.13 -1.61 -2.57
CA LYS A 103 -7.15 -0.63 -1.48
C LYS A 103 -6.23 0.57 -1.76
N GLY A 104 -4.95 0.32 -1.98
CA GLY A 104 -3.95 1.38 -2.20
C GLY A 104 -4.26 2.26 -3.40
N THR A 105 -4.72 1.69 -4.53
CA THR A 105 -5.09 2.47 -5.73
C THR A 105 -6.38 3.27 -5.52
N THR A 106 -7.33 2.77 -4.74
CA THR A 106 -8.52 3.52 -4.32
C THR A 106 -8.12 4.69 -3.40
N CYS A 107 -7.25 4.43 -2.41
CA CYS A 107 -6.70 5.49 -1.55
C CYS A 107 -5.98 6.57 -2.36
N ARG A 108 -5.16 6.17 -3.35
CA ARG A 108 -4.43 7.10 -4.21
C ARG A 108 -5.36 7.95 -5.08
N THR A 109 -6.46 7.37 -5.58
CA THR A 109 -7.45 8.11 -6.35
C THR A 109 -8.22 9.11 -5.47
N LEU A 110 -8.62 8.70 -4.27
CA LEU A 110 -9.22 9.60 -3.27
C LEU A 110 -8.29 10.76 -2.95
N GLU A 111 -7.02 10.48 -2.63
CA GLU A 111 -5.98 11.46 -2.35
C GLU A 111 -5.86 12.50 -3.48
N ALA A 112 -5.72 12.03 -4.72
CA ALA A 112 -5.54 12.90 -5.87
C ALA A 112 -6.75 13.81 -6.14
N ILE A 113 -7.97 13.28 -6.02
CA ILE A 113 -9.20 14.06 -6.22
C ILE A 113 -9.36 15.11 -5.10
N LEU A 114 -9.15 14.73 -3.85
CA LEU A 114 -9.31 15.63 -2.69
C LEU A 114 -8.25 16.73 -2.69
N MET A 115 -6.99 16.41 -3.06
CA MET A 115 -5.94 17.41 -3.25
C MET A 115 -6.26 18.38 -4.39
N ALA A 116 -6.77 17.88 -5.53
CA ALA A 116 -7.22 18.71 -6.64
C ALA A 116 -8.38 19.66 -6.25
N SER A 117 -9.13 19.32 -5.20
CA SER A 117 -10.18 20.15 -4.62
C SER A 117 -9.64 21.21 -3.64
N GLY A 118 -8.32 21.26 -3.41
CA GLY A 118 -7.70 22.20 -2.48
C GLY A 118 -7.73 21.78 -1.01
N LEU A 119 -8.14 20.54 -0.72
CA LEU A 119 -8.15 20.01 0.64
C LEU A 119 -6.75 19.53 1.06
N ARG A 120 -6.45 19.63 2.36
CA ARG A 120 -5.24 19.09 2.96
C ARG A 120 -5.47 17.63 3.36
N VAL A 121 -4.76 16.73 2.70
CA VAL A 121 -5.03 15.29 2.76
C VAL A 121 -3.85 14.54 3.37
N GLY A 122 -4.13 13.67 4.34
CA GLY A 122 -3.22 12.67 4.87
C GLY A 122 -3.64 11.26 4.43
N VAL A 123 -2.68 10.40 4.12
CA VAL A 123 -2.93 9.00 3.74
C VAL A 123 -2.03 8.08 4.53
N TYR A 124 -2.62 7.07 5.17
CA TYR A 124 -1.93 5.91 5.70
C TYR A 124 -2.19 4.70 4.83
N SER A 125 -1.15 4.08 4.30
CA SER A 125 -1.25 2.91 3.40
C SER A 125 -0.22 1.83 3.75
N SER A 126 -0.55 0.57 3.42
CA SER A 126 0.32 -0.57 3.67
C SER A 126 0.05 -1.74 2.69
N PRO A 127 1.07 -2.57 2.43
CA PRO A 127 2.48 -2.39 2.80
C PRO A 127 3.15 -1.30 1.96
N HIS A 128 4.37 -0.89 2.34
CA HIS A 128 5.22 -0.07 1.47
C HIS A 128 5.87 -0.93 0.38
N LEU A 129 6.36 -0.30 -0.66
CA LEU A 129 7.03 -0.98 -1.76
C LEU A 129 8.54 -1.07 -1.51
N VAL A 130 9.22 0.05 -1.35
CA VAL A 130 10.67 0.13 -1.14
C VAL A 130 11.01 0.72 0.24
N ARG A 131 10.40 1.86 0.62
CA ARG A 131 10.73 2.59 1.84
C ARG A 131 9.59 2.62 2.84
N TYR A 132 9.89 2.49 4.12
CA TYR A 132 8.90 2.61 5.19
C TYR A 132 8.11 3.93 5.13
N THR A 133 8.78 5.01 4.74
CA THR A 133 8.20 6.37 4.66
C THR A 133 7.01 6.47 3.71
N GLU A 134 6.90 5.58 2.72
CA GLU A 134 5.76 5.48 1.80
C GLU A 134 4.42 5.26 2.52
N ARG A 135 4.47 4.71 3.76
CA ARG A 135 3.26 4.38 4.52
C ARG A 135 2.46 5.59 4.95
N VAL A 136 3.10 6.74 5.13
CA VAL A 136 2.45 7.99 5.55
C VAL A 136 2.78 9.09 4.57
N ARG A 137 1.74 9.60 3.91
CA ARG A 137 1.87 10.74 3.00
C ARG A 137 0.98 11.90 3.48
N ILE A 138 1.49 13.11 3.34
CA ILE A 138 0.75 14.34 3.54
C ILE A 138 0.88 15.19 2.28
N GLN A 139 -0.24 15.58 1.69
CA GLN A 139 -0.26 16.32 0.42
C GLN A 139 0.55 15.63 -0.68
N GLY A 140 0.42 14.29 -0.78
CA GLY A 140 1.06 13.48 -1.79
C GLY A 140 2.55 13.21 -1.57
N ALA A 141 3.17 13.79 -0.52
CA ALA A 141 4.58 13.64 -0.21
C ALA A 141 4.79 12.71 1.00
N GLU A 142 5.85 11.89 0.94
CA GLU A 142 6.32 11.11 2.08
C GLU A 142 6.90 12.05 3.14
N LEU A 143 6.74 11.70 4.40
CA LEU A 143 7.37 12.41 5.52
C LEU A 143 8.82 11.97 5.67
N SER A 144 9.64 12.80 6.33
CA SER A 144 11.04 12.48 6.59
C SER A 144 11.20 11.33 7.59
N GLU A 145 12.32 10.63 7.56
CA GLU A 145 12.65 9.61 8.56
C GLU A 145 12.64 10.20 9.99
N SER A 146 13.05 11.46 10.16
CA SER A 146 13.01 12.14 11.45
C SER A 146 11.59 12.39 11.97
N ASP A 147 10.62 12.63 11.10
CA ASP A 147 9.22 12.74 11.52
C ASP A 147 8.70 11.41 12.05
N HIS A 148 9.04 10.31 11.35
CA HIS A 148 8.68 8.96 11.80
C HIS A 148 9.34 8.59 13.13
N THR A 149 10.63 8.84 13.30
CA THR A 149 11.32 8.51 14.56
C THR A 149 10.84 9.38 15.73
N ALA A 150 10.46 10.62 15.49
CA ALA A 150 9.81 11.47 16.49
C ALA A 150 8.45 10.90 16.91
N SER A 151 7.63 10.44 15.96
CA SER A 151 6.35 9.81 16.26
C SER A 151 6.53 8.50 17.04
N PHE A 152 7.53 7.68 16.68
CA PHE A 152 7.84 6.44 17.39
C PHE A 152 8.23 6.71 18.85
N SER A 153 9.05 7.74 19.10
CA SER A 153 9.41 8.15 20.46
C SER A 153 8.20 8.61 21.27
N ALA A 154 7.26 9.31 20.65
CA ALA A 154 6.02 9.72 21.32
C ALA A 154 5.14 8.49 21.69
N ILE A 155 5.03 7.51 20.80
CA ILE A 155 4.27 6.27 21.05
C ILE A 155 4.96 5.45 22.14
N GLU A 156 6.29 5.32 22.11
CA GLU A 156 7.07 4.61 23.12
C GLU A 156 6.79 5.17 24.52
N SER A 157 6.76 6.49 24.64
CA SER A 157 6.46 7.18 25.91
C SER A 157 5.01 6.95 26.35
N ALA A 158 4.06 6.83 25.42
CA ALA A 158 2.64 6.72 25.71
C ALA A 158 2.15 5.28 25.96
N ARG A 159 2.82 4.27 25.37
CA ARG A 159 2.38 2.88 25.46
C ARG A 159 2.62 2.26 26.85
N GLY A 160 3.59 2.75 27.63
CA GLY A 160 3.99 2.13 28.90
C GLY A 160 4.36 0.66 28.72
N ASP A 161 3.73 -0.22 29.48
CA ASP A 161 3.93 -1.68 29.38
C ASP A 161 3.06 -2.35 28.29
N THR A 162 2.27 -1.59 27.53
CA THR A 162 1.43 -2.14 26.46
C THR A 162 2.31 -2.59 25.29
N SER A 163 2.31 -3.88 25.00
CA SER A 163 2.96 -4.45 23.84
C SER A 163 2.12 -4.17 22.58
N LEU A 164 2.76 -3.74 21.50
CA LEU A 164 2.12 -3.40 20.21
C LEU A 164 2.79 -4.18 19.09
N THR A 165 2.00 -4.71 18.16
CA THR A 165 2.53 -5.27 16.92
C THR A 165 3.12 -4.16 16.05
N TYR A 166 3.98 -4.54 15.10
CA TYR A 166 4.56 -3.61 14.11
C TYR A 166 3.48 -2.76 13.41
N PHE A 167 2.35 -3.39 13.04
CA PHE A 167 1.25 -2.70 12.36
C PHE A 167 0.48 -1.75 13.30
N GLU A 168 0.18 -2.16 14.53
CA GLU A 168 -0.46 -1.30 15.53
C GLU A 168 0.40 -0.06 15.82
N TYR A 169 1.71 -0.26 15.95
CA TYR A 169 2.66 0.82 16.19
C TYR A 169 2.73 1.79 15.00
N GLY A 170 2.82 1.26 13.76
CA GLY A 170 2.80 2.06 12.54
C GLY A 170 1.49 2.84 12.35
N THR A 171 0.36 2.25 12.72
CA THR A 171 -0.95 2.91 12.68
C THR A 171 -0.99 4.09 13.66
N LEU A 172 -0.57 3.90 14.91
CA LEU A 172 -0.49 4.99 15.89
C LEU A 172 0.47 6.10 15.44
N SER A 173 1.60 5.73 14.81
CA SER A 173 2.54 6.68 14.22
C SER A 173 1.87 7.55 13.16
N ALA A 174 1.16 6.94 12.23
CA ALA A 174 0.42 7.67 11.20
C ALA A 174 -0.62 8.63 11.80
N LEU A 175 -1.44 8.15 12.73
CA LEU A 175 -2.44 8.96 13.41
C LEU A 175 -1.83 10.13 14.18
N TRP A 176 -0.73 9.91 14.87
CA TRP A 176 0.00 10.96 15.59
C TRP A 176 0.51 12.04 14.62
N LEU A 177 1.16 11.63 13.53
CA LEU A 177 1.65 12.53 12.49
C LEU A 177 0.53 13.37 11.87
N PHE A 178 -0.63 12.77 11.64
CA PHE A 178 -1.80 13.48 11.12
C PHE A 178 -2.33 14.52 12.10
N THR A 179 -2.40 14.22 13.39
CA THR A 179 -2.85 15.19 14.40
C THR A 179 -1.92 16.40 14.52
N GLN A 180 -0.63 16.25 14.16
CA GLN A 180 0.32 17.36 14.13
C GLN A 180 0.21 18.23 12.85
N SER A 181 -0.60 17.83 11.85
CA SER A 181 -0.49 18.35 10.48
C SER A 181 -1.70 19.16 10.01
N ALA A 182 -2.63 19.56 10.87
CA ALA A 182 -3.79 20.38 10.54
C ALA A 182 -4.49 20.00 9.22
N LEU A 183 -4.82 18.72 9.05
CA LEU A 183 -5.44 18.15 7.85
C LEU A 183 -6.95 18.41 7.81
N ASP A 184 -7.53 18.46 6.61
CA ASP A 184 -8.97 18.49 6.38
C ASP A 184 -9.55 17.07 6.28
N VAL A 185 -8.81 16.17 5.65
CA VAL A 185 -9.23 14.78 5.37
C VAL A 185 -8.07 13.82 5.64
N VAL A 186 -8.39 12.66 6.22
CA VAL A 186 -7.49 11.52 6.34
C VAL A 186 -8.08 10.31 5.64
N ILE A 187 -7.25 9.56 4.93
CA ILE A 187 -7.58 8.30 4.27
C ILE A 187 -6.78 7.18 4.95
N LEU A 188 -7.49 6.21 5.52
CA LEU A 188 -6.89 5.07 6.21
C LEU A 188 -7.08 3.79 5.38
N GLU A 189 -5.98 3.20 4.92
CA GLU A 189 -6.00 1.87 4.31
C GLU A 189 -5.95 0.80 5.40
N VAL A 190 -6.91 -0.11 5.39
CA VAL A 190 -6.95 -1.28 6.28
C VAL A 190 -5.82 -2.24 5.92
N GLY A 191 -5.06 -2.69 6.92
CA GLY A 191 -4.00 -3.65 6.72
C GLY A 191 -4.52 -5.07 6.49
N LEU A 192 -5.35 -5.57 7.40
CA LEU A 192 -5.89 -6.94 7.35
C LEU A 192 -7.34 -6.98 7.85
N GLY A 193 -8.23 -7.58 7.06
CA GLY A 193 -9.63 -7.73 7.43
C GLY A 193 -10.36 -6.39 7.46
N GLY A 194 -10.68 -5.89 8.62
CA GLY A 194 -11.36 -4.62 8.85
C GLY A 194 -11.81 -4.48 10.31
N ARG A 195 -12.67 -5.37 10.77
CA ARG A 195 -13.31 -5.30 12.11
C ARG A 195 -12.33 -5.12 13.26
N LEU A 196 -11.23 -5.88 13.24
CA LEU A 196 -10.19 -5.89 14.28
C LEU A 196 -8.86 -5.29 13.81
N ASP A 197 -8.85 -4.62 12.66
CA ASP A 197 -7.68 -3.92 12.16
C ASP A 197 -7.41 -2.65 12.98
N ALA A 198 -6.15 -2.33 13.22
CA ALA A 198 -5.77 -1.19 14.05
C ALA A 198 -6.32 0.14 13.52
N THR A 199 -6.48 0.30 12.19
CA THR A 199 -7.08 1.51 11.61
C THR A 199 -8.55 1.71 12.02
N ASN A 200 -9.24 0.63 12.39
CA ASN A 200 -10.64 0.65 12.78
C ASN A 200 -10.91 1.21 14.19
N LEU A 201 -9.86 1.58 14.93
CA LEU A 201 -9.99 2.38 16.16
C LEU A 201 -10.53 3.80 15.91
N VAL A 202 -10.42 4.27 14.66
CA VAL A 202 -10.91 5.58 14.20
C VAL A 202 -12.29 5.40 13.56
N ASP A 203 -13.25 6.24 13.96
CA ASP A 203 -14.55 6.28 13.30
C ASP A 203 -14.46 7.01 11.97
N CYS A 204 -14.83 6.33 10.88
CA CYS A 204 -14.84 6.93 9.55
C CYS A 204 -16.15 7.62 9.23
N ASP A 205 -16.09 8.64 8.34
CA ASP A 205 -17.24 9.30 7.75
C ASP A 205 -17.73 8.61 6.49
N VAL A 206 -16.82 7.92 5.77
CA VAL A 206 -17.15 7.04 4.64
C VAL A 206 -16.31 5.78 4.75
N ALA A 207 -16.96 4.62 4.71
CA ALA A 207 -16.31 3.32 4.63
C ALA A 207 -16.35 2.82 3.18
N VAL A 208 -15.26 2.17 2.75
CA VAL A 208 -15.14 1.61 1.40
C VAL A 208 -14.69 0.16 1.47
N ILE A 209 -15.32 -0.73 0.70
CA ILE A 209 -14.85 -2.08 0.41
C ILE A 209 -14.59 -2.16 -1.09
N THR A 210 -13.33 -2.40 -1.49
CA THR A 210 -12.94 -2.40 -2.91
C THR A 210 -13.32 -3.68 -3.63
N SER A 211 -12.89 -4.84 -3.10
CA SER A 211 -13.17 -6.17 -3.65
C SER A 211 -13.15 -7.24 -2.56
N ILE A 212 -13.78 -8.38 -2.83
CA ILE A 212 -13.80 -9.56 -1.96
C ILE A 212 -13.32 -10.78 -2.73
N ALA A 213 -12.16 -11.28 -2.36
CA ALA A 213 -11.58 -12.52 -2.89
C ALA A 213 -10.94 -13.34 -1.77
N LEU A 214 -10.64 -14.60 -2.04
CA LEU A 214 -9.94 -15.45 -1.09
C LEU A 214 -8.49 -14.98 -0.94
N ASP A 215 -8.17 -14.52 0.23
CA ASP A 215 -6.82 -14.19 0.69
C ASP A 215 -6.82 -14.14 2.21
N HIS A 216 -5.68 -14.44 2.84
CA HIS A 216 -5.54 -14.46 4.30
C HIS A 216 -6.57 -15.35 5.02
N THR A 217 -6.90 -16.49 4.43
CA THR A 217 -7.97 -17.38 4.90
C THR A 217 -7.76 -17.90 6.31
N ASP A 218 -6.51 -18.04 6.75
CA ASP A 218 -6.16 -18.45 8.13
C ASP A 218 -6.63 -17.43 9.18
N TRP A 219 -6.85 -16.16 8.79
CA TRP A 219 -7.23 -15.06 9.67
C TRP A 219 -8.68 -14.62 9.48
N LEU A 220 -9.15 -14.60 8.22
CA LEU A 220 -10.43 -13.99 7.85
C LEU A 220 -11.53 -15.02 7.61
N GLY A 221 -11.17 -16.31 7.58
CA GLY A 221 -12.09 -17.39 7.29
C GLY A 221 -11.97 -17.95 5.87
N PRO A 222 -12.56 -19.14 5.64
CA PRO A 222 -12.29 -19.96 4.46
C PRO A 222 -13.05 -19.53 3.20
N ASP A 223 -13.98 -18.59 3.29
CA ASP A 223 -14.88 -18.23 2.21
C ASP A 223 -15.12 -16.70 2.10
N ARG A 224 -15.72 -16.28 0.99
CA ARG A 224 -16.00 -14.87 0.72
C ARG A 224 -17.03 -14.26 1.69
N GLU A 225 -17.90 -15.05 2.29
CA GLU A 225 -18.89 -14.57 3.27
C GLU A 225 -18.21 -14.18 4.58
N SER A 226 -17.31 -15.03 5.09
CA SER A 226 -16.53 -14.72 6.30
C SER A 226 -15.60 -13.53 6.08
N ILE A 227 -14.90 -13.49 4.94
CA ILE A 227 -14.02 -12.37 4.56
C ILE A 227 -14.83 -11.07 4.41
N GLY A 228 -16.00 -11.13 3.78
CA GLY A 228 -16.90 -9.99 3.61
C GLY A 228 -17.37 -9.43 4.96
N ARG A 229 -17.74 -10.30 5.89
CA ARG A 229 -18.15 -9.94 7.27
C ARG A 229 -17.04 -9.19 8.01
N GLU A 230 -15.81 -9.71 7.98
CA GLU A 230 -14.65 -9.07 8.61
C GLU A 230 -14.37 -7.68 8.01
N LYS A 231 -14.42 -7.55 6.67
CA LYS A 231 -14.18 -6.27 6.01
C LYS A 231 -15.29 -5.25 6.27
N ALA A 232 -16.55 -5.68 6.29
CA ALA A 232 -17.70 -4.82 6.62
C ALA A 232 -17.67 -4.33 8.09
N GLY A 233 -16.79 -4.87 8.91
CA GLY A 233 -16.56 -4.40 10.28
C GLY A 233 -16.17 -2.93 10.40
N VAL A 234 -15.70 -2.29 9.31
CA VAL A 234 -15.37 -0.86 9.27
C VAL A 234 -16.61 0.06 9.11
N PHE A 235 -17.78 -0.48 8.83
CA PHE A 235 -19.02 0.31 8.68
C PHE A 235 -19.42 1.01 9.96
N ARG A 236 -20.07 2.18 9.82
CA ARG A 236 -20.58 3.00 10.94
C ARG A 236 -22.06 3.37 10.72
N ALA A 237 -22.79 3.47 11.81
CA ALA A 237 -24.22 3.84 11.81
C ALA A 237 -24.44 5.20 11.13
N GLY A 238 -25.38 5.26 10.21
CA GLY A 238 -25.75 6.49 9.48
C GLY A 238 -24.66 7.03 8.55
N LYS A 239 -23.56 6.29 8.32
CA LYS A 239 -22.48 6.70 7.41
C LYS A 239 -22.52 5.90 6.11
N PRO A 240 -22.11 6.48 4.97
CA PRO A 240 -21.99 5.79 3.70
C PRO A 240 -21.02 4.60 3.78
N ALA A 241 -21.45 3.48 3.22
CA ALA A 241 -20.68 2.24 3.06
C ALA A 241 -20.66 1.86 1.58
N ILE A 242 -19.56 2.17 0.91
CA ILE A 242 -19.39 2.00 -0.53
C ILE A 242 -18.79 0.64 -0.83
N VAL A 243 -19.43 -0.15 -1.68
CA VAL A 243 -18.94 -1.47 -2.08
C VAL A 243 -18.69 -1.51 -3.58
N GLY A 244 -17.42 -1.70 -3.95
CA GLY A 244 -16.94 -1.81 -5.33
C GLY A 244 -17.01 -3.23 -5.91
N GLU A 245 -17.26 -4.24 -5.06
CA GLU A 245 -17.41 -5.64 -5.45
C GLU A 245 -18.78 -5.84 -6.11
N PRO A 246 -18.85 -6.18 -7.42
CA PRO A 246 -20.12 -6.36 -8.11
C PRO A 246 -20.89 -7.61 -7.66
N ASP A 247 -20.16 -8.68 -7.33
CA ASP A 247 -20.70 -9.92 -6.75
C ASP A 247 -20.50 -9.90 -5.24
N MET A 248 -21.21 -8.97 -4.58
CA MET A 248 -21.07 -8.71 -3.17
C MET A 248 -21.59 -9.86 -2.32
N PRO A 249 -20.80 -10.45 -1.38
CA PRO A 249 -21.29 -11.42 -0.41
C PRO A 249 -22.46 -10.90 0.43
N ALA A 250 -23.43 -11.77 0.71
CA ALA A 250 -24.63 -11.40 1.48
C ALA A 250 -24.30 -10.92 2.90
N SER A 251 -23.22 -11.41 3.49
CA SER A 251 -22.72 -11.00 4.80
C SER A 251 -22.46 -9.50 4.89
N ILE A 252 -22.03 -8.84 3.81
CA ILE A 252 -21.79 -7.39 3.80
C ILE A 252 -23.09 -6.62 3.98
N ALA A 253 -24.17 -7.03 3.27
CA ALA A 253 -25.49 -6.40 3.44
C ALA A 253 -26.04 -6.64 4.86
N ALA A 254 -25.85 -7.85 5.39
CA ALA A 254 -26.26 -8.18 6.77
C ALA A 254 -25.57 -7.29 7.81
N VAL A 255 -24.24 -7.10 7.70
CA VAL A 255 -23.48 -6.20 8.59
C VAL A 255 -23.89 -4.75 8.42
N ALA A 256 -24.14 -4.30 7.17
CA ALA A 256 -24.62 -2.94 6.93
C ALA A 256 -25.97 -2.68 7.61
N GLN A 257 -26.89 -3.64 7.51
CA GLN A 257 -28.18 -3.58 8.20
C GLN A 257 -28.03 -3.60 9.73
N GLU A 258 -27.21 -4.52 10.25
CA GLU A 258 -26.94 -4.65 11.70
C GLU A 258 -26.39 -3.34 12.29
N LYS A 259 -25.46 -2.71 11.59
CA LYS A 259 -24.83 -1.44 12.02
C LYS A 259 -25.64 -0.19 11.66
N GLY A 260 -26.66 -0.30 10.83
CA GLY A 260 -27.42 0.87 10.32
C GLY A 260 -26.58 1.74 9.38
N ALA A 261 -25.67 1.18 8.61
CA ALA A 261 -24.86 1.87 7.63
C ALA A 261 -25.65 2.13 6.32
N LEU A 262 -25.31 3.18 5.61
CA LEU A 262 -25.93 3.55 4.33
C LEU A 262 -25.19 2.85 3.19
N LEU A 263 -25.60 1.61 2.88
CA LEU A 263 -24.96 0.78 1.89
C LEU A 263 -25.21 1.30 0.47
N ALA A 264 -24.14 1.45 -0.31
CA ALA A 264 -24.16 1.80 -1.72
C ALA A 264 -23.35 0.79 -2.53
N ARG A 265 -24.04 0.02 -3.38
CA ARG A 265 -23.52 -1.17 -4.09
C ARG A 265 -23.27 -0.87 -5.55
N ARG A 266 -22.13 -1.29 -6.06
CA ARG A 266 -21.87 -1.28 -7.49
C ARG A 266 -22.88 -2.17 -8.26
N GLY A 267 -23.32 -1.69 -9.42
CA GLY A 267 -24.31 -2.37 -10.26
C GLY A 267 -25.75 -2.19 -9.78
N VAL A 268 -26.00 -1.60 -8.59
CA VAL A 268 -27.34 -1.34 -8.04
C VAL A 268 -27.52 0.16 -7.75
N ASP A 269 -26.71 0.72 -6.86
CA ASP A 269 -26.86 2.11 -6.39
C ASP A 269 -25.93 3.05 -7.18
N TRP A 270 -24.84 2.52 -7.74
CA TRP A 270 -23.90 3.21 -8.62
C TRP A 270 -23.25 2.25 -9.60
N ASP A 271 -22.76 2.74 -10.74
CA ASP A 271 -22.03 1.94 -11.73
C ASP A 271 -21.21 2.83 -12.67
N TYR A 272 -20.39 2.20 -13.52
CA TYR A 272 -19.61 2.88 -14.54
C TYR A 272 -19.56 2.06 -15.84
N GLN A 273 -19.34 2.76 -16.95
CA GLN A 273 -19.10 2.15 -18.26
C GLN A 273 -17.84 2.76 -18.86
N ALA A 274 -16.94 1.90 -19.35
CA ALA A 274 -15.70 2.32 -20.00
C ALA A 274 -15.77 2.09 -21.50
N ASN A 275 -15.11 2.96 -22.27
CA ASN A 275 -14.80 2.81 -23.67
C ASN A 275 -13.30 3.06 -23.92
N GLU A 276 -12.86 3.10 -25.19
CA GLU A 276 -11.46 3.25 -25.55
C GLU A 276 -10.87 4.63 -25.18
N THR A 277 -11.70 5.67 -25.11
CA THR A 277 -11.27 7.08 -24.96
C THR A 277 -11.59 7.66 -23.60
N GLY A 278 -12.42 7.00 -22.81
CA GLY A 278 -12.86 7.51 -21.50
C GLY A 278 -13.89 6.59 -20.84
N TRP A 279 -14.58 7.12 -19.86
CA TRP A 279 -15.62 6.39 -19.15
C TRP A 279 -16.69 7.31 -18.57
N HIS A 280 -17.82 6.73 -18.21
CA HIS A 280 -18.95 7.41 -17.61
C HIS A 280 -19.24 6.77 -16.26
N PHE A 281 -19.59 7.57 -15.29
CA PHE A 281 -20.01 7.15 -13.95
C PHE A 281 -21.43 7.60 -13.70
N ARG A 282 -22.27 6.79 -13.06
CA ARG A 282 -23.63 7.12 -12.67
C ARG A 282 -23.94 6.70 -11.23
N ASP A 283 -24.75 7.50 -10.55
CA ASP A 283 -25.37 7.22 -9.26
C ASP A 283 -26.68 7.97 -9.13
N ALA A 284 -27.28 7.99 -7.92
CA ALA A 284 -28.53 8.72 -7.65
C ALA A 284 -28.42 10.24 -7.86
N ARG A 285 -27.20 10.81 -7.87
CA ARG A 285 -26.94 12.24 -8.12
C ARG A 285 -26.81 12.58 -9.61
N GLY A 286 -26.91 11.60 -10.49
CA GLY A 286 -26.79 11.77 -11.94
C GLY A 286 -25.51 11.18 -12.51
N GLU A 287 -25.25 11.51 -13.78
CA GLU A 287 -24.15 10.95 -14.57
C GLU A 287 -23.01 11.95 -14.73
N LEU A 288 -21.77 11.45 -14.62
CA LEU A 288 -20.55 12.13 -15.03
C LEU A 288 -20.02 11.45 -16.28
N ARG A 289 -19.97 12.19 -17.38
CA ARG A 289 -19.55 11.68 -18.70
C ARG A 289 -18.12 12.09 -19.03
N ASP A 290 -17.52 11.35 -19.96
CA ASP A 290 -16.21 11.68 -20.55
C ASP A 290 -15.10 11.89 -19.51
N LEU A 291 -15.10 11.01 -18.48
CA LEU A 291 -14.03 10.98 -17.50
C LEU A 291 -12.74 10.46 -18.14
N PRO A 292 -11.56 11.01 -17.79
CA PRO A 292 -10.30 10.55 -18.33
C PRO A 292 -10.00 9.12 -17.89
N LEU A 293 -9.32 8.34 -18.75
CA LEU A 293 -8.86 7.00 -18.37
C LEU A 293 -7.87 7.10 -17.20
N PRO A 294 -8.06 6.33 -16.14
CA PRO A 294 -7.16 6.34 -15.01
C PRO A 294 -5.89 5.54 -15.29
N HIS A 295 -4.78 5.90 -14.65
CA HIS A 295 -3.56 5.09 -14.63
C HIS A 295 -3.60 3.96 -13.60
N VAL A 296 -4.62 3.91 -12.77
CA VAL A 296 -4.90 2.84 -11.79
C VAL A 296 -6.03 1.95 -12.31
N PRO A 297 -6.23 0.74 -11.76
CA PRO A 297 -7.35 -0.11 -12.18
C PRO A 297 -8.68 0.63 -12.13
N GLN A 298 -9.39 0.63 -13.24
CA GLN A 298 -10.63 1.40 -13.41
C GLN A 298 -11.72 1.08 -12.37
N PRO A 299 -11.94 -0.18 -11.94
CA PRO A 299 -12.88 -0.46 -10.85
C PRO A 299 -12.55 0.29 -9.57
N ASN A 300 -11.25 0.50 -9.27
CA ASN A 300 -10.80 1.19 -8.06
C ASN A 300 -10.97 2.70 -8.18
N ALA A 301 -10.71 3.27 -9.35
CA ALA A 301 -11.01 4.67 -9.64
C ALA A 301 -12.52 4.97 -9.54
N ALA A 302 -13.37 4.07 -10.06
CA ALA A 302 -14.82 4.20 -9.97
C ALA A 302 -15.32 4.06 -8.51
N THR A 303 -14.75 3.15 -7.74
CA THR A 303 -15.07 2.99 -6.30
C THR A 303 -14.67 4.23 -5.51
N ALA A 304 -13.51 4.81 -5.78
CA ALA A 304 -13.08 6.06 -5.17
C ALA A 304 -14.04 7.22 -5.52
N LEU A 305 -14.46 7.31 -6.79
CA LEU A 305 -15.42 8.32 -7.22
C LEU A 305 -16.79 8.15 -6.54
N ALA A 306 -17.27 6.91 -6.39
CA ALA A 306 -18.49 6.62 -5.62
C ALA A 306 -18.37 7.12 -4.17
N ALA A 307 -17.21 6.89 -3.52
CA ALA A 307 -16.94 7.34 -2.17
C ALA A 307 -16.89 8.89 -2.07
N ILE A 308 -16.25 9.56 -3.02
CA ILE A 308 -16.23 11.03 -3.12
C ILE A 308 -17.66 11.58 -3.24
N ARG A 309 -18.48 11.03 -4.12
CA ARG A 309 -19.85 11.50 -4.32
C ARG A 309 -20.74 11.26 -3.10
N ALA A 310 -20.52 10.16 -2.38
CA ALA A 310 -21.24 9.87 -1.14
C ALA A 310 -20.79 10.72 0.06
N SER A 311 -19.56 11.24 0.04
CA SER A 311 -18.97 12.00 1.15
C SER A 311 -19.62 13.36 1.42
N GLN A 312 -20.33 13.91 0.44
CA GLN A 312 -20.88 15.26 0.45
C GLN A 312 -19.84 16.39 0.61
N LEU A 313 -18.54 16.08 0.49
CA LEU A 313 -17.49 17.09 0.41
C LEU A 313 -17.68 17.94 -0.86
N ALA A 314 -17.31 19.22 -0.79
CA ALA A 314 -17.40 20.13 -1.92
C ALA A 314 -16.29 19.84 -2.94
N VAL A 315 -16.51 18.87 -3.82
CA VAL A 315 -15.59 18.44 -4.87
C VAL A 315 -16.20 18.75 -6.23
N SER A 316 -15.51 19.58 -7.02
CA SER A 316 -15.97 19.93 -8.37
C SER A 316 -15.69 18.83 -9.39
N ASP A 317 -16.45 18.82 -10.50
CA ASP A 317 -16.20 17.89 -11.62
C ASP A 317 -14.80 18.09 -12.23
N ALA A 318 -14.27 19.31 -12.22
CA ALA A 318 -12.91 19.60 -12.68
C ALA A 318 -11.88 18.94 -11.76
N ALA A 319 -12.04 18.98 -10.45
CA ALA A 319 -11.17 18.34 -9.49
C ALA A 319 -11.24 16.80 -9.60
N ILE A 320 -12.44 16.25 -9.83
CA ILE A 320 -12.61 14.80 -10.10
C ILE A 320 -11.79 14.38 -11.32
N ARG A 321 -11.95 15.09 -12.44
CA ARG A 321 -11.22 14.77 -13.69
C ARG A 321 -9.72 14.89 -13.52
N GLN A 322 -9.26 15.97 -12.90
CA GLN A 322 -7.84 16.20 -12.63
C GLN A 322 -7.28 15.10 -11.72
N GLY A 323 -7.96 14.77 -10.63
CA GLY A 323 -7.51 13.75 -9.68
C GLY A 323 -7.44 12.36 -10.31
N ILE A 324 -8.44 11.96 -11.11
CA ILE A 324 -8.44 10.68 -11.81
C ILE A 324 -7.26 10.60 -12.80
N ALA A 325 -7.01 11.65 -13.58
CA ALA A 325 -5.91 11.70 -14.54
C ALA A 325 -4.51 11.68 -13.87
N GLN A 326 -4.41 12.18 -12.63
CA GLN A 326 -3.15 12.28 -11.89
C GLN A 326 -2.91 11.11 -10.91
N ALA A 327 -3.92 10.28 -10.65
CA ALA A 327 -3.81 9.16 -9.73
C ALA A 327 -2.87 8.10 -10.29
N LEU A 328 -1.67 8.00 -9.71
CA LEU A 328 -0.63 7.05 -10.11
C LEU A 328 -0.03 6.42 -8.86
N LEU A 329 0.09 5.10 -8.84
CA LEU A 329 0.67 4.36 -7.73
C LEU A 329 1.75 3.40 -8.26
N PRO A 330 2.99 3.49 -7.78
CA PRO A 330 4.06 2.60 -8.22
C PRO A 330 3.71 1.12 -8.04
N GLY A 331 4.18 0.27 -8.96
CA GLY A 331 3.96 -1.17 -8.92
C GLY A 331 2.50 -1.59 -9.17
N ARG A 332 1.69 -0.77 -9.84
CA ARG A 332 0.32 -1.11 -10.25
C ARG A 332 0.15 -0.88 -11.75
N PHE A 333 0.36 -1.94 -12.53
CA PHE A 333 0.43 -1.90 -13.99
C PHE A 333 1.30 -0.75 -14.50
N GLN A 334 2.40 -0.52 -13.80
CA GLN A 334 3.28 0.61 -14.05
C GLN A 334 4.22 0.31 -15.21
N CYS A 335 4.08 1.03 -16.33
CA CYS A 335 5.04 0.99 -17.42
C CYS A 335 6.24 1.90 -17.08
N VAL A 336 7.44 1.32 -17.00
CA VAL A 336 8.69 2.03 -16.67
C VAL A 336 9.65 2.11 -17.85
N SER A 337 9.39 1.38 -18.93
CA SER A 337 10.09 1.41 -20.21
C SER A 337 9.15 0.98 -21.32
N GLU A 338 9.31 1.54 -22.52
CA GLU A 338 8.49 1.25 -23.70
C GLU A 338 9.18 0.29 -24.70
N SER A 339 10.51 0.12 -24.64
CA SER A 339 11.26 -0.69 -25.61
C SER A 339 12.54 -1.28 -24.99
N PRO A 340 12.55 -2.55 -24.57
CA PRO A 340 11.36 -3.41 -24.39
C PRO A 340 10.39 -2.76 -23.41
N ARG A 341 9.11 -3.10 -23.54
CA ARG A 341 8.13 -2.63 -22.57
C ARG A 341 8.39 -3.33 -21.23
N VAL A 342 8.43 -2.56 -20.16
CA VAL A 342 8.59 -3.10 -18.80
C VAL A 342 7.41 -2.68 -17.96
N ILE A 343 6.69 -3.67 -17.43
CA ILE A 343 5.52 -3.48 -16.58
C ILE A 343 5.79 -4.05 -15.20
N LEU A 344 5.58 -3.23 -14.18
CA LEU A 344 5.68 -3.61 -12.77
C LEU A 344 4.28 -3.70 -12.17
N ASP A 345 3.93 -4.87 -11.58
CA ASP A 345 2.65 -5.07 -10.90
C ASP A 345 2.80 -6.01 -9.69
N VAL A 346 2.25 -5.64 -8.56
CA VAL A 346 2.34 -6.42 -7.31
C VAL A 346 1.26 -7.51 -7.18
N ALA A 347 0.55 -7.88 -8.24
CA ALA A 347 -0.43 -8.96 -8.21
C ALA A 347 0.19 -10.24 -7.64
N HIS A 348 -0.47 -10.83 -6.63
CA HIS A 348 0.06 -11.94 -5.84
C HIS A 348 -1.01 -12.94 -5.39
N ASN A 349 -2.21 -12.86 -5.95
CA ASN A 349 -3.30 -13.81 -5.75
C ASN A 349 -4.10 -13.98 -7.06
N PRO A 350 -4.91 -15.04 -7.21
CA PRO A 350 -5.60 -15.33 -8.46
C PRO A 350 -6.49 -14.19 -8.97
N HIS A 351 -7.20 -13.50 -8.06
CA HIS A 351 -8.08 -12.39 -8.43
C HIS A 351 -7.31 -11.20 -9.04
N ALA A 352 -6.19 -10.81 -8.43
CA ALA A 352 -5.33 -9.74 -8.97
C ALA A 352 -4.64 -10.19 -10.26
N ALA A 353 -4.18 -11.43 -10.35
CA ALA A 353 -3.54 -12.01 -11.53
C ALA A 353 -4.50 -12.09 -12.73
N ALA A 354 -5.76 -12.45 -12.52
CA ALA A 354 -6.77 -12.46 -13.57
C ALA A 354 -7.02 -11.04 -14.13
N TYR A 355 -7.08 -10.04 -13.25
CA TYR A 355 -7.16 -8.64 -13.69
C TYR A 355 -5.91 -8.21 -14.47
N LEU A 356 -4.71 -8.52 -13.97
CA LEU A 356 -3.45 -8.25 -14.64
C LEU A 356 -3.40 -8.88 -16.03
N ALA A 357 -3.77 -10.16 -16.15
CA ALA A 357 -3.86 -10.86 -17.43
C ALA A 357 -4.81 -10.15 -18.40
N SER A 358 -5.96 -9.69 -17.94
CA SER A 358 -6.91 -8.93 -18.76
C SER A 358 -6.36 -7.61 -19.27
N GLN A 359 -5.50 -6.94 -18.50
CA GLN A 359 -4.82 -5.71 -18.92
C GLN A 359 -3.70 -6.02 -19.93
N MET A 360 -2.94 -7.10 -19.73
CA MET A 360 -1.91 -7.55 -20.66
C MET A 360 -2.51 -7.86 -22.05
N GLN A 361 -3.69 -8.50 -22.10
CA GLN A 361 -4.39 -8.81 -23.35
C GLN A 361 -4.83 -7.56 -24.14
N ARG A 362 -4.97 -6.40 -23.49
CA ARG A 362 -5.32 -5.13 -24.13
C ARG A 362 -4.12 -4.39 -24.71
N LEU A 363 -2.92 -4.80 -24.38
CA LEU A 363 -1.71 -4.21 -24.95
C LEU A 363 -1.63 -4.50 -26.46
N PRO A 364 -1.05 -3.60 -27.25
CA PRO A 364 -0.83 -3.87 -28.65
C PRO A 364 -0.05 -5.17 -28.84
N ALA A 365 -0.54 -6.04 -29.72
CA ALA A 365 0.15 -7.27 -30.10
C ALA A 365 1.51 -6.92 -30.72
N GLY A 366 2.58 -7.56 -30.30
CA GLY A 366 3.86 -7.20 -30.85
C GLY A 366 5.04 -8.08 -30.51
N GLY A 367 5.11 -8.70 -29.37
CA GLY A 367 6.27 -9.46 -28.97
C GLY A 367 5.90 -10.54 -27.95
N LYS A 368 6.92 -11.17 -27.40
CA LYS A 368 6.77 -12.14 -26.31
C LYS A 368 6.58 -11.42 -24.97
N VAL A 369 5.92 -12.09 -24.05
CA VAL A 369 5.81 -11.68 -22.66
C VAL A 369 6.75 -12.54 -21.80
N LEU A 370 7.77 -11.91 -21.22
CA LEU A 370 8.75 -12.53 -20.34
C LEU A 370 8.39 -12.14 -18.91
N ALA A 371 7.96 -13.09 -18.08
CA ALA A 371 7.55 -12.83 -16.71
C ALA A 371 8.65 -13.13 -15.70
N VAL A 372 9.08 -12.11 -14.96
CA VAL A 372 9.93 -12.23 -13.77
C VAL A 372 9.04 -12.37 -12.55
N ILE A 373 9.09 -13.50 -11.86
CA ILE A 373 8.14 -13.80 -10.79
C ILE A 373 8.83 -14.35 -9.54
N GLY A 374 8.41 -13.80 -8.39
CA GLY A 374 8.70 -14.28 -7.05
C GLY A 374 7.46 -14.14 -6.19
N MET A 375 7.15 -15.11 -5.34
CA MET A 375 5.93 -15.11 -4.52
C MET A 375 6.22 -15.52 -3.08
N LEU A 376 5.28 -15.23 -2.19
CA LEU A 376 5.29 -15.78 -0.84
C LEU A 376 4.64 -17.17 -0.86
N HIS A 377 5.17 -18.12 -0.05
CA HIS A 377 4.70 -19.50 -0.03
C HIS A 377 3.28 -19.67 0.55
N ASP A 378 2.82 -18.68 1.35
CA ASP A 378 1.47 -18.66 1.96
C ASP A 378 0.40 -18.15 0.99
N LYS A 379 0.76 -17.84 -0.27
CA LYS A 379 -0.18 -17.43 -1.31
C LYS A 379 -0.59 -18.59 -2.20
N ASP A 380 -1.73 -18.47 -2.88
CA ASP A 380 -2.16 -19.41 -3.90
C ASP A 380 -1.29 -19.26 -5.17
N ILE A 381 -0.11 -19.92 -5.15
CA ILE A 381 0.85 -19.89 -6.24
C ILE A 381 0.25 -20.49 -7.50
N ALA A 382 -0.35 -21.68 -7.38
CA ALA A 382 -0.91 -22.42 -8.52
C ALA A 382 -2.02 -21.61 -9.22
N GLY A 383 -2.98 -21.09 -8.47
CA GLY A 383 -4.07 -20.29 -9.02
C GLY A 383 -3.58 -18.97 -9.63
N THR A 384 -2.58 -18.32 -9.02
CA THR A 384 -1.99 -17.08 -9.55
C THR A 384 -1.28 -17.31 -10.88
N LEU A 385 -0.45 -18.35 -10.97
CA LEU A 385 0.27 -18.70 -12.22
C LEU A 385 -0.69 -19.13 -13.32
N ALA A 386 -1.71 -19.93 -12.99
CA ALA A 386 -2.72 -20.36 -13.96
C ALA A 386 -3.47 -19.19 -14.61
N CYS A 387 -3.73 -18.10 -13.86
CA CYS A 387 -4.36 -16.89 -14.41
C CYS A 387 -3.44 -16.15 -15.40
N LEU A 388 -2.11 -16.20 -15.21
CA LEU A 388 -1.12 -15.50 -16.04
C LEU A 388 -0.61 -16.37 -17.21
N GLU A 389 -0.69 -17.70 -17.11
CA GLU A 389 -0.19 -18.63 -18.16
C GLU A 389 -0.70 -18.29 -19.58
N PRO A 390 -1.95 -17.86 -19.80
CA PRO A 390 -2.43 -17.51 -21.14
C PRO A 390 -1.78 -16.30 -21.79
N VAL A 391 -1.09 -15.47 -21.01
CA VAL A 391 -0.49 -14.19 -21.47
C VAL A 391 1.02 -14.15 -21.32
N VAL A 392 1.67 -15.20 -20.81
CA VAL A 392 3.12 -15.27 -20.58
C VAL A 392 3.75 -16.33 -21.45
N ASP A 393 4.77 -15.95 -22.21
CA ASP A 393 5.51 -16.86 -23.10
C ASP A 393 6.72 -17.52 -22.42
N SER A 394 7.35 -16.82 -21.48
CA SER A 394 8.55 -17.32 -20.79
C SER A 394 8.57 -16.88 -19.32
N TRP A 395 8.96 -17.80 -18.44
CA TRP A 395 8.97 -17.62 -17.00
C TRP A 395 10.38 -17.58 -16.42
N TYR A 396 10.69 -16.53 -15.67
CA TYR A 396 11.94 -16.31 -14.95
C TYR A 396 11.63 -16.33 -13.45
N CYS A 397 11.74 -17.51 -12.83
CA CYS A 397 11.31 -17.76 -11.46
C CYS A 397 12.45 -17.52 -10.48
N ALA A 398 12.22 -16.72 -9.47
CA ALA A 398 13.20 -16.40 -8.44
C ALA A 398 12.65 -16.65 -7.03
N PRO A 399 13.49 -17.06 -6.07
CA PRO A 399 13.11 -17.14 -4.67
C PRO A 399 12.94 -15.73 -4.08
N LEU A 400 12.14 -15.64 -3.03
CA LEU A 400 12.12 -14.48 -2.16
C LEU A 400 12.82 -14.82 -0.83
N GLU A 401 13.51 -13.84 -0.28
CA GLU A 401 14.19 -13.99 1.01
C GLU A 401 13.19 -13.98 2.18
N GLY A 402 13.67 -14.49 3.32
CA GLY A 402 12.90 -14.52 4.56
C GLY A 402 12.00 -15.76 4.69
N PRO A 403 11.38 -15.93 5.87
CA PRO A 403 10.69 -17.17 6.25
C PRO A 403 9.41 -17.42 5.46
N ARG A 404 8.87 -16.40 4.79
CA ARG A 404 7.66 -16.51 3.96
C ARG A 404 7.95 -16.61 2.46
N GLY A 405 9.20 -16.47 2.02
CA GLY A 405 9.57 -16.54 0.62
C GLY A 405 9.34 -17.95 0.04
N ALA A 406 8.72 -18.04 -1.14
CA ALA A 406 8.70 -19.27 -1.89
C ALA A 406 10.05 -19.47 -2.63
N THR A 407 10.46 -20.72 -2.84
CA THR A 407 11.63 -21.02 -3.65
C THR A 407 11.30 -21.03 -5.14
N ALA A 408 12.31 -20.91 -6.00
CA ALA A 408 12.11 -21.01 -7.44
C ALA A 408 11.54 -22.39 -7.86
N GLU A 409 11.89 -23.46 -7.14
CA GLU A 409 11.35 -24.82 -7.34
C GLU A 409 9.85 -24.88 -7.08
N GLN A 410 9.40 -24.23 -5.99
CA GLN A 410 7.97 -24.17 -5.65
C GLN A 410 7.17 -23.45 -6.74
N LEU A 411 7.72 -22.41 -7.35
CA LEU A 411 7.08 -21.71 -8.48
C LEU A 411 7.04 -22.58 -9.73
N THR A 412 8.20 -23.15 -10.14
CA THR A 412 8.29 -23.94 -11.37
C THR A 412 7.52 -25.27 -11.31
N ALA A 413 7.21 -25.78 -10.11
CA ALA A 413 6.39 -26.97 -9.94
C ALA A 413 4.96 -26.82 -10.51
N HIS A 414 4.48 -25.60 -10.68
CA HIS A 414 3.16 -25.29 -11.23
C HIS A 414 3.18 -24.79 -12.67
N LEU A 415 4.35 -24.81 -13.33
CA LEU A 415 4.55 -24.35 -14.70
C LEU A 415 4.98 -25.50 -15.61
N LYS A 416 4.55 -25.48 -16.86
CA LYS A 416 5.04 -26.45 -17.87
C LYS A 416 6.49 -26.25 -18.20
N GLN A 417 6.94 -25.00 -18.23
CA GLN A 417 8.32 -24.59 -18.46
C GLN A 417 8.60 -23.33 -17.64
N GLY A 418 9.77 -23.25 -17.02
CA GLY A 418 10.19 -22.09 -16.24
C GLY A 418 11.68 -22.20 -15.89
N GLU A 419 12.39 -21.10 -16.06
CA GLU A 419 13.79 -20.99 -15.68
C GLU A 419 13.91 -20.58 -14.21
N ARG A 420 14.94 -21.09 -13.52
CA ARG A 420 15.18 -20.84 -12.11
C ARG A 420 16.42 -20.00 -11.91
N TYR A 421 16.32 -18.99 -11.09
CA TYR A 421 17.39 -18.07 -10.77
C TYR A 421 17.65 -18.04 -9.27
N GLN A 422 18.82 -17.52 -8.86
CA GLN A 422 19.23 -17.43 -7.46
C GLN A 422 18.60 -16.22 -6.74
N SER A 423 18.19 -15.19 -7.51
CA SER A 423 17.57 -13.97 -6.99
C SER A 423 16.67 -13.30 -8.04
N VAL A 424 15.78 -12.42 -7.57
CA VAL A 424 14.93 -11.61 -8.44
C VAL A 424 15.76 -10.76 -9.40
N VAL A 425 16.88 -10.19 -8.95
CA VAL A 425 17.76 -9.37 -9.79
C VAL A 425 18.38 -10.17 -10.90
N GLN A 426 18.84 -11.41 -10.64
CA GLN A 426 19.36 -12.29 -11.67
C GLN A 426 18.30 -12.70 -12.70
N ALA A 427 17.08 -13.01 -12.24
CA ALA A 427 15.94 -13.31 -13.12
C ALA A 427 15.60 -12.11 -14.01
N TRP A 428 15.59 -10.91 -13.44
CA TRP A 428 15.39 -9.65 -14.14
C TRP A 428 16.48 -9.41 -15.21
N ASP A 429 17.75 -9.58 -14.86
CA ASP A 429 18.88 -9.40 -15.78
C ASP A 429 18.82 -10.38 -16.96
N ALA A 430 18.48 -11.63 -16.69
CA ALA A 430 18.30 -12.65 -17.72
C ALA A 430 17.12 -12.31 -18.64
N ALA A 431 15.98 -11.92 -18.10
CA ALA A 431 14.82 -11.51 -18.89
C ALA A 431 15.15 -10.29 -19.77
N MET A 432 15.79 -9.27 -19.24
CA MET A 432 16.19 -8.07 -19.98
C MET A 432 17.25 -8.37 -21.07
N ALA A 433 18.16 -9.31 -20.82
CA ALA A 433 19.16 -9.73 -21.81
C ALA A 433 18.55 -10.49 -23.00
N GLN A 434 17.42 -11.18 -22.78
CA GLN A 434 16.73 -11.93 -23.84
C GLN A 434 15.66 -11.11 -24.56
N ALA A 435 15.11 -10.09 -23.89
CA ALA A 435 14.01 -9.28 -24.42
C ALA A 435 14.42 -8.50 -25.69
N GLN A 436 13.59 -8.59 -26.74
CA GLN A 436 13.71 -7.78 -27.95
C GLN A 436 12.93 -6.45 -27.76
N PRO A 437 13.20 -5.41 -28.58
CA PRO A 437 12.52 -4.11 -28.44
C PRO A 437 10.99 -4.16 -28.46
N GLN A 438 10.41 -5.14 -29.12
CA GLN A 438 8.95 -5.34 -29.20
C GLN A 438 8.36 -6.18 -28.06
N ASP A 439 9.20 -6.79 -27.23
CA ASP A 439 8.76 -7.69 -26.15
C ASP A 439 8.30 -6.88 -24.93
N THR A 440 7.58 -7.59 -24.05
CA THR A 440 7.16 -7.07 -22.75
C THR A 440 7.80 -7.88 -21.64
N VAL A 441 8.52 -7.23 -20.74
CA VAL A 441 8.98 -7.83 -19.48
C VAL A 441 7.98 -7.46 -18.39
N LEU A 442 7.30 -8.49 -17.86
CA LEU A 442 6.33 -8.37 -16.78
C LEU A 442 7.01 -8.76 -15.46
N VAL A 443 7.04 -7.87 -14.49
CA VAL A 443 7.54 -8.15 -13.12
C VAL A 443 6.36 -8.23 -12.17
N CYS A 444 6.13 -9.38 -11.55
CA CYS A 444 4.96 -9.58 -10.68
C CYS A 444 5.16 -10.67 -9.62
N GLY A 445 4.09 -10.94 -8.86
CA GLY A 445 3.97 -12.02 -7.88
C GLY A 445 4.12 -11.58 -6.42
N SER A 446 4.73 -10.42 -6.15
CA SER A 446 4.89 -9.90 -4.79
C SER A 446 5.32 -8.44 -4.79
N PHE A 447 5.04 -7.72 -3.71
CA PHE A 447 5.66 -6.42 -3.44
C PHE A 447 7.19 -6.52 -3.42
N HIS A 448 7.74 -7.56 -2.80
CA HIS A 448 9.19 -7.79 -2.74
C HIS A 448 9.82 -7.96 -4.12
N THR A 449 9.16 -8.70 -5.02
CA THR A 449 9.66 -8.90 -6.40
C THR A 449 9.77 -7.57 -7.13
N VAL A 450 8.72 -6.76 -7.05
CA VAL A 450 8.69 -5.44 -7.70
C VAL A 450 9.71 -4.49 -7.05
N ALA A 451 9.80 -4.49 -5.72
CA ALA A 451 10.77 -3.67 -4.99
C ALA A 451 12.21 -3.96 -5.39
N HIS A 452 12.63 -5.24 -5.41
CA HIS A 452 13.99 -5.62 -5.82
C HIS A 452 14.35 -5.16 -7.23
N VAL A 453 13.39 -5.24 -8.17
CA VAL A 453 13.62 -4.75 -9.54
C VAL A 453 13.72 -3.23 -9.56
N MET A 454 12.86 -2.49 -8.83
CA MET A 454 12.92 -1.04 -8.73
C MET A 454 14.24 -0.56 -8.14
N GLU A 455 14.70 -1.18 -7.06
CA GLU A 455 16.00 -0.89 -6.43
C GLU A 455 17.18 -1.14 -7.40
N ALA A 456 17.14 -2.27 -8.14
CA ALA A 456 18.15 -2.58 -9.15
C ALA A 456 18.16 -1.56 -10.29
N MET A 457 17.00 -1.09 -10.74
CA MET A 457 16.87 -0.04 -11.76
C MET A 457 17.44 1.30 -11.25
N ASP A 458 17.11 1.67 -10.01
CA ASP A 458 17.61 2.93 -9.39
C ASP A 458 19.10 2.91 -9.15
N ALA A 459 19.66 1.74 -8.73
CA ALA A 459 21.10 1.56 -8.56
C ALA A 459 21.86 1.76 -9.89
N ARG A 460 21.32 1.25 -10.99
CA ARG A 460 21.93 1.39 -12.33
C ARG A 460 21.87 2.83 -12.85
N ARG A 461 20.76 3.54 -12.61
CA ARG A 461 20.65 4.96 -12.97
C ARG A 461 21.70 5.82 -12.23
N ARG A 462 21.95 5.52 -10.95
CA ARG A 462 22.96 6.22 -10.15
C ARG A 462 24.40 5.79 -10.45
N GLY A 463 24.62 4.58 -10.90
CA GLY A 463 25.96 4.05 -11.24
C GLY A 463 26.40 4.32 -12.67
N GLY A 464 25.51 4.87 -13.52
CA GLY A 464 25.79 5.28 -14.89
C GLY A 464 26.00 6.79 -15.08
N GLU A 465 25.91 7.56 -13.97
CA GLU A 465 26.37 8.96 -13.86
C GLU A 465 27.81 9.01 -13.29
#